data_9f34abf67b54b90d788b0c55b6f5332c
#
_entry.id   9f34abf67b54b90d788b0c55b6f5332c
#
_cell.length_a   1.000
_cell.length_b   1.000
_cell.length_c   1.000
_cell.angle_alpha   90.00
_cell.angle_beta   90.00
_cell.angle_gamma   90.00
#
_symmetry.space_group_name_H-M   'P 1'
#
loop_
_entity.id
_entity.type
_entity.pdbx_description
1 polymer ?
#
loop_
_entity_poly.entity_id
_entity_poly.type
_entity_poly.pdbx_seq_one_letter_code
_entity_poly.pdbx_strand_id
1 'polypeptide(L)'
;QNAGFMNVNNEFIFFTADTTAQSHAVDLTMHISLPPKVEAQLGYQCYRIGKVTVQENVLDEAPADTTYYRNICFVSHGGQQINRRVYVRHLFIEPDSLYRDVATQYSYQNLNSLGAISFSTIHYTPPEVGDSTVDVNVSVQLAKSHGISFDIEGTNTAGDLGGAASFTYTHRNLFKGGENLSLKLRGAYETISRLQGYANQNYIEYGAEAALRFPSLPFSFGERMFRSYRGSTEFSLLYNSQNRPEFYRRLLTGTWATTWNAHRKPNLQHRFDIVSLNYVFMPWISATFRKEYLEGDNPRYAVLRNSYENLFIMRSAYGIVYNSLRGRNGGSLNQTNGYQIKANIETAGNLLYGIAKVLQMRRNANNDYAILDIPFSQYVKLDFDYSKSFRLTEASSLATHAAFGVAIPYGNSSIIPYEKRYFSGGANSVRGWNVRTLGPGGYVGRDGNIDFINQTGNLKLDFSVEYRAALFWKFEGAAFVDAGNVWNTSGHAGMSDGQFHFNNFYRQIAVSY
;
A
#
# COMPACT_ATOMS: atom_id res chain seq x y z
N GLN A 1 -20.30 3.38 -27.47
CA GLN A 1 -19.09 2.67 -27.91
C GLN A 1 -19.03 1.21 -27.40
N ASN A 2 -19.55 0.89 -26.21
CA ASN A 2 -19.48 -0.47 -25.67
C ASN A 2 -20.44 -1.51 -26.26
N ALA A 3 -21.26 -1.12 -27.23
CA ALA A 3 -22.20 -1.98 -27.95
C ALA A 3 -21.83 -2.14 -29.44
N GLY A 4 -20.55 -2.01 -29.78
CA GLY A 4 -20.05 -2.16 -31.14
C GLY A 4 -19.89 -0.85 -31.93
N PHE A 5 -20.40 0.27 -31.44
CA PHE A 5 -20.37 1.55 -32.16
C PHE A 5 -19.05 2.28 -31.96
N MET A 6 -18.04 1.97 -32.76
CA MET A 6 -16.70 2.51 -32.64
C MET A 6 -16.64 4.01 -32.93
N ASN A 7 -17.36 4.49 -33.94
CA ASN A 7 -17.30 5.87 -34.41
C ASN A 7 -18.16 6.84 -33.58
N VAL A 8 -19.02 6.36 -32.68
CA VAL A 8 -19.85 7.19 -31.82
C VAL A 8 -18.98 7.83 -30.73
N ASN A 9 -18.91 9.15 -30.71
CA ASN A 9 -18.19 9.96 -29.72
C ASN A 9 -19.11 11.03 -29.10
N ASN A 10 -18.56 11.92 -28.28
CA ASN A 10 -19.33 12.97 -27.64
C ASN A 10 -19.91 14.00 -28.61
N GLU A 11 -19.39 14.11 -29.83
CA GLU A 11 -19.90 15.02 -30.86
C GLU A 11 -21.26 14.58 -31.43
N PHE A 12 -21.63 13.32 -31.23
CA PHE A 12 -22.96 12.78 -31.59
C PHE A 12 -24.05 13.20 -30.60
N ILE A 13 -23.68 13.73 -29.43
CA ILE A 13 -24.61 14.04 -28.35
C ILE A 13 -24.61 15.56 -28.14
N PHE A 14 -25.76 16.17 -28.31
CA PHE A 14 -25.98 17.57 -27.93
C PHE A 14 -27.26 17.73 -27.14
N PHE A 15 -27.34 18.78 -26.38
CA PHE A 15 -28.46 19.08 -25.52
C PHE A 15 -29.13 20.38 -25.98
N THR A 16 -30.45 20.38 -26.03
CA THR A 16 -31.23 21.61 -26.07
C THR A 16 -31.80 21.89 -24.71
N ALA A 17 -31.68 23.14 -24.26
CA ALA A 17 -32.19 23.61 -22.98
C ALA A 17 -33.39 24.51 -23.22
N ASP A 18 -34.55 24.16 -22.69
CA ASP A 18 -35.72 25.03 -22.67
C ASP A 18 -35.83 25.66 -21.26
N THR A 19 -35.72 26.97 -21.23
CA THR A 19 -35.80 27.78 -20.01
C THR A 19 -37.16 28.48 -19.84
N THR A 20 -38.09 28.26 -20.78
CA THR A 20 -39.36 28.99 -20.84
C THR A 20 -40.48 28.31 -20.10
N ALA A 21 -40.36 26.99 -19.82
CA ALA A 21 -41.45 26.17 -19.29
C ALA A 21 -41.76 26.44 -17.81
N GLN A 22 -40.74 26.74 -17.00
CA GLN A 22 -40.92 27.07 -15.56
C GLN A 22 -39.86 28.06 -15.07
N SER A 23 -40.23 28.97 -14.17
CA SER A 23 -39.29 29.83 -13.44
C SER A 23 -38.39 28.97 -12.55
N HIS A 24 -37.06 29.05 -12.70
CA HIS A 24 -36.01 28.33 -11.97
C HIS A 24 -35.86 26.83 -12.31
N ALA A 25 -36.49 26.33 -13.37
CA ALA A 25 -36.25 24.98 -13.91
C ALA A 25 -35.83 25.06 -15.37
N VAL A 26 -35.01 24.10 -15.81
CA VAL A 26 -34.55 23.97 -17.20
C VAL A 26 -34.86 22.58 -17.68
N ASP A 27 -35.65 22.47 -18.75
CA ASP A 27 -35.89 21.20 -19.42
C ASP A 27 -34.76 20.90 -20.40
N LEU A 28 -34.04 19.81 -20.19
CA LEU A 28 -32.93 19.37 -21.02
C LEU A 28 -33.39 18.20 -21.91
N THR A 29 -33.36 18.42 -23.22
CA THR A 29 -33.58 17.35 -24.21
C THR A 29 -32.24 16.92 -24.80
N MET A 30 -31.89 15.63 -24.63
CA MET A 30 -30.70 15.04 -25.23
C MET A 30 -31.00 14.60 -26.66
N HIS A 31 -30.21 15.07 -27.61
CA HIS A 31 -30.27 14.66 -29.01
C HIS A 31 -29.06 13.81 -29.35
N ILE A 32 -29.28 12.76 -30.13
CA ILE A 32 -28.21 11.93 -30.70
C ILE A 32 -28.36 12.05 -32.24
N SER A 33 -27.38 12.68 -32.86
CA SER A 33 -27.36 12.86 -34.31
C SER A 33 -25.93 12.74 -34.85
N LEU A 34 -25.85 12.48 -36.14
CA LEU A 34 -24.58 12.45 -36.86
C LEU A 34 -23.98 13.83 -36.96
N PRO A 35 -22.68 13.99 -36.68
CA PRO A 35 -21.95 15.20 -37.03
C PRO A 35 -21.98 15.46 -38.56
N PRO A 36 -21.99 16.71 -39.02
CA PRO A 36 -22.21 17.06 -40.44
C PRO A 36 -21.18 16.49 -41.43
N LYS A 37 -20.05 16.00 -40.94
CA LYS A 37 -18.96 15.44 -41.76
C LYS A 37 -18.86 13.93 -41.75
N VAL A 38 -19.76 13.22 -41.05
CA VAL A 38 -19.73 11.76 -40.91
C VAL A 38 -20.81 11.13 -41.78
N GLU A 39 -20.41 10.23 -42.68
CA GLU A 39 -21.36 9.47 -43.48
C GLU A 39 -22.25 8.60 -42.59
N ALA A 40 -23.56 8.59 -42.86
CA ALA A 40 -24.56 7.91 -42.03
C ALA A 40 -24.27 6.42 -41.86
N GLN A 41 -23.78 5.77 -42.91
CA GLN A 41 -23.43 4.35 -42.88
C GLN A 41 -22.27 4.03 -41.92
N LEU A 42 -21.27 4.90 -41.83
CA LEU A 42 -20.10 4.71 -40.97
C LEU A 42 -20.38 5.13 -39.52
N GLY A 43 -21.22 6.13 -39.31
CA GLY A 43 -21.52 6.69 -38.00
C GLY A 43 -22.23 5.73 -37.05
N TYR A 44 -23.20 4.98 -37.56
CA TYR A 44 -24.02 4.06 -36.76
C TYR A 44 -23.71 2.58 -36.99
N GLN A 45 -22.61 2.30 -37.70
CA GLN A 45 -22.21 0.91 -37.96
C GLN A 45 -21.72 0.24 -36.68
N CYS A 46 -22.18 -0.98 -36.45
CA CYS A 46 -21.74 -1.87 -35.38
C CYS A 46 -20.57 -2.72 -35.87
N TYR A 47 -19.45 -2.65 -35.21
CA TYR A 47 -18.23 -3.36 -35.59
C TYR A 47 -17.95 -4.56 -34.69
N ARG A 48 -17.41 -5.61 -35.30
CA ARG A 48 -16.83 -6.78 -34.64
C ARG A 48 -15.31 -6.73 -34.80
N ILE A 49 -14.63 -7.35 -33.86
CA ILE A 49 -13.18 -7.53 -33.91
C ILE A 49 -12.87 -8.66 -34.91
N GLY A 50 -12.10 -8.34 -35.92
CA GLY A 50 -11.56 -9.31 -36.85
C GLY A 50 -10.28 -9.96 -36.32
N LYS A 51 -9.20 -9.84 -37.06
CA LYS A 51 -7.89 -10.38 -36.66
C LYS A 51 -7.27 -9.54 -35.55
N VAL A 52 -6.78 -10.20 -34.50
CA VAL A 52 -5.99 -9.57 -33.44
C VAL A 52 -4.54 -9.99 -33.61
N THR A 53 -3.65 -9.00 -33.76
CA THR A 53 -2.21 -9.20 -33.90
C THR A 53 -1.50 -8.52 -32.74
N VAL A 54 -0.62 -9.24 -32.04
CA VAL A 54 0.26 -8.70 -31.00
C VAL A 54 1.69 -8.71 -31.54
N GLN A 55 2.31 -7.55 -31.57
CA GLN A 55 3.68 -7.36 -32.07
C GLN A 55 4.61 -6.98 -30.91
N GLU A 56 5.62 -7.82 -30.64
CA GLU A 56 6.66 -7.53 -29.63
C GLU A 56 7.87 -6.87 -30.31
N ASN A 57 8.39 -5.80 -29.69
CA ASN A 57 9.64 -5.13 -30.07
C ASN A 57 9.65 -4.68 -31.53
N VAL A 58 8.60 -4.02 -31.96
CA VAL A 58 8.45 -3.52 -33.36
C VAL A 58 9.61 -2.64 -33.83
N LEU A 59 10.32 -2.01 -32.88
CA LEU A 59 11.45 -1.13 -33.16
C LEU A 59 12.78 -1.89 -33.36
N ASP A 60 12.81 -3.20 -33.13
CA ASP A 60 14.00 -4.02 -33.32
C ASP A 60 14.11 -4.47 -34.80
N GLU A 61 15.29 -4.37 -35.37
CA GLU A 61 15.59 -4.84 -36.77
C GLU A 61 15.73 -6.36 -36.87
N ALA A 62 15.52 -7.11 -35.78
CA ALA A 62 15.64 -8.54 -35.74
C ALA A 62 14.54 -9.23 -36.59
N PRO A 63 14.82 -10.43 -37.16
CA PRO A 63 13.83 -11.17 -37.94
C PRO A 63 12.57 -11.47 -37.10
N ALA A 64 11.41 -11.31 -37.72
CA ALA A 64 10.11 -11.55 -37.11
C ALA A 64 9.76 -13.04 -37.12
N ASP A 65 9.40 -13.59 -35.96
CA ASP A 65 8.80 -14.92 -35.83
C ASP A 65 7.27 -14.77 -35.59
N THR A 66 6.49 -15.53 -36.37
CA THR A 66 5.03 -15.46 -36.30
C THR A 66 4.44 -16.75 -35.76
N THR A 67 3.63 -16.66 -34.73
CA THR A 67 2.96 -17.82 -34.12
C THR A 67 1.52 -17.48 -33.76
N TYR A 68 0.70 -18.51 -33.60
CA TYR A 68 -0.72 -18.37 -33.25
C TYR A 68 -1.03 -19.01 -31.91
N TYR A 69 -1.81 -18.33 -31.08
CA TYR A 69 -2.32 -18.88 -29.83
C TYR A 69 -3.71 -18.31 -29.55
N ARG A 70 -4.74 -19.16 -29.38
CA ARG A 70 -6.15 -18.78 -29.16
C ARG A 70 -6.68 -17.75 -30.17
N ASN A 71 -6.48 -18.01 -31.46
CA ASN A 71 -6.90 -17.14 -32.58
C ASN A 71 -6.26 -15.73 -32.58
N ILE A 72 -5.21 -15.51 -31.78
CA ILE A 72 -4.43 -14.28 -31.78
C ILE A 72 -3.10 -14.55 -32.48
N CYS A 73 -2.74 -13.68 -33.41
CA CYS A 73 -1.48 -13.72 -34.13
C CYS A 73 -0.40 -13.01 -33.28
N PHE A 74 0.72 -13.65 -33.05
CA PHE A 74 1.86 -13.07 -32.33
C PHE A 74 3.05 -12.95 -33.28
N VAL A 75 3.57 -11.74 -33.40
CA VAL A 75 4.78 -11.42 -34.17
C VAL A 75 5.82 -10.92 -33.19
N SER A 76 6.92 -11.65 -33.05
CA SER A 76 7.98 -11.32 -32.10
C SER A 76 9.29 -11.06 -32.86
N HIS A 77 9.88 -9.87 -32.65
CA HIS A 77 11.22 -9.54 -33.19
C HIS A 77 12.28 -9.95 -32.16
N GLY A 78 13.28 -10.73 -32.57
CA GLY A 78 14.31 -11.26 -31.67
C GLY A 78 13.86 -12.44 -30.79
N GLY A 79 12.73 -13.09 -31.14
CA GLY A 79 12.17 -14.25 -30.44
C GLY A 79 11.23 -13.89 -29.30
N GLN A 80 10.49 -14.90 -28.83
CA GLN A 80 9.48 -14.74 -27.77
C GLN A 80 10.11 -14.37 -26.42
N GLN A 81 9.83 -13.18 -25.93
CA GLN A 81 10.32 -12.68 -24.65
C GLN A 81 9.30 -12.90 -23.52
N ILE A 82 8.00 -12.70 -23.76
CA ILE A 82 6.92 -12.93 -22.80
C ILE A 82 6.06 -14.12 -23.24
N ASN A 83 5.63 -14.94 -22.29
CA ASN A 83 4.76 -16.07 -22.56
C ASN A 83 3.41 -15.58 -23.13
N ARG A 84 2.94 -16.19 -24.22
CA ARG A 84 1.68 -15.81 -24.91
C ARG A 84 0.46 -15.86 -24.00
N ARG A 85 0.45 -16.76 -23.01
CA ARG A 85 -0.62 -16.82 -21.98
C ARG A 85 -0.74 -15.52 -21.19
N VAL A 86 0.37 -14.81 -20.96
CA VAL A 86 0.37 -13.53 -20.25
C VAL A 86 -0.36 -12.49 -21.07
N TYR A 87 -0.07 -12.38 -22.36
CA TYR A 87 -0.78 -11.47 -23.25
C TYR A 87 -2.28 -11.76 -23.28
N VAL A 88 -2.67 -13.01 -23.52
CA VAL A 88 -4.09 -13.40 -23.58
C VAL A 88 -4.83 -13.09 -22.26
N ARG A 89 -4.16 -13.19 -21.14
CA ARG A 89 -4.76 -12.85 -19.84
C ARG A 89 -4.93 -11.35 -19.63
N HIS A 90 -4.06 -10.53 -20.20
CA HIS A 90 -4.08 -9.08 -20.04
C HIS A 90 -4.77 -8.34 -21.19
N LEU A 91 -5.12 -9.06 -22.26
CA LEU A 91 -5.82 -8.56 -23.42
C LEU A 91 -7.33 -8.89 -23.31
N PHE A 92 -8.17 -7.87 -23.27
CA PHE A 92 -9.64 -7.98 -23.16
C PHE A 92 -10.33 -7.89 -24.51
N ILE A 93 -9.55 -7.67 -25.58
CA ILE A 93 -10.00 -7.64 -26.97
C ILE A 93 -9.92 -9.07 -27.50
N GLU A 94 -11.04 -9.63 -27.92
CA GLU A 94 -11.12 -11.00 -28.45
C GLU A 94 -11.57 -10.99 -29.90
N PRO A 95 -10.98 -11.84 -30.76
CA PRO A 95 -11.50 -12.07 -32.11
C PRO A 95 -13.00 -12.43 -32.07
N ASP A 96 -13.73 -12.05 -33.09
CA ASP A 96 -15.18 -12.28 -33.29
C ASP A 96 -16.11 -11.63 -32.26
N SER A 97 -15.57 -10.92 -31.26
CA SER A 97 -16.36 -10.17 -30.27
C SER A 97 -16.81 -8.81 -30.80
N LEU A 98 -17.85 -8.23 -30.21
CA LEU A 98 -18.22 -6.85 -30.49
C LEU A 98 -17.13 -5.89 -30.03
N TYR A 99 -16.89 -4.83 -30.82
CA TYR A 99 -16.04 -3.73 -30.37
C TYR A 99 -16.53 -3.15 -29.05
N ARG A 100 -15.61 -2.93 -28.11
CA ARG A 100 -15.90 -2.35 -26.80
C ARG A 100 -14.76 -1.46 -26.37
N ASP A 101 -15.01 -0.17 -26.24
CA ASP A 101 -14.02 0.80 -25.81
C ASP A 101 -13.44 0.46 -24.41
N VAL A 102 -14.28 -0.02 -23.49
CA VAL A 102 -13.86 -0.50 -22.17
C VAL A 102 -12.86 -1.67 -22.27
N ALA A 103 -13.01 -2.56 -23.27
CA ALA A 103 -12.07 -3.66 -23.48
C ALA A 103 -10.70 -3.14 -23.93
N THR A 104 -10.68 -2.11 -24.78
CA THR A 104 -9.47 -1.41 -25.20
C THR A 104 -8.76 -0.76 -24.01
N GLN A 105 -9.50 0.01 -23.22
CA GLN A 105 -8.97 0.67 -22.02
C GLN A 105 -8.39 -0.33 -21.00
N TYR A 106 -9.13 -1.43 -20.75
CA TYR A 106 -8.63 -2.47 -19.83
C TYR A 106 -7.39 -3.17 -20.37
N SER A 107 -7.37 -3.49 -21.68
CA SER A 107 -6.19 -4.09 -22.31
C SER A 107 -4.96 -3.18 -22.19
N TYR A 108 -5.12 -1.92 -22.52
CA TYR A 108 -4.06 -0.92 -22.39
C TYR A 108 -3.54 -0.80 -20.95
N GLN A 109 -4.45 -0.62 -19.98
CA GLN A 109 -4.08 -0.49 -18.57
C GLN A 109 -3.41 -1.76 -18.01
N ASN A 110 -3.88 -2.94 -18.39
CA ASN A 110 -3.33 -4.19 -17.90
C ASN A 110 -1.96 -4.50 -18.53
N LEU A 111 -1.79 -4.31 -19.82
CA LEU A 111 -0.49 -4.49 -20.48
C LEU A 111 0.56 -3.55 -19.91
N ASN A 112 0.26 -2.25 -19.81
CA ASN A 112 1.21 -1.26 -19.24
C ASN A 112 1.44 -1.41 -17.73
N SER A 113 0.68 -2.27 -17.05
CA SER A 113 0.94 -2.59 -15.64
C SER A 113 2.00 -3.68 -15.45
N LEU A 114 2.35 -4.39 -16.51
CA LEU A 114 3.42 -5.39 -16.47
C LEU A 114 4.77 -4.69 -16.44
N GLY A 115 5.57 -4.96 -15.42
CA GLY A 115 6.91 -4.36 -15.31
C GLY A 115 7.86 -4.72 -16.46
N ALA A 116 7.54 -5.77 -17.22
CA ALA A 116 8.27 -6.21 -18.41
C ALA A 116 7.94 -5.38 -19.66
N ILE A 117 6.87 -4.56 -19.64
CA ILE A 117 6.44 -3.74 -20.77
C ILE A 117 6.78 -2.28 -20.47
N SER A 118 7.49 -1.63 -21.39
CA SER A 118 7.82 -0.21 -21.32
C SER A 118 6.63 0.65 -21.73
N PHE A 119 6.03 0.31 -22.87
CA PHE A 119 4.79 0.91 -23.35
C PHE A 119 4.07 -0.04 -24.32
N SER A 120 2.77 0.16 -24.46
CA SER A 120 1.97 -0.52 -25.47
C SER A 120 1.07 0.48 -26.19
N THR A 121 0.74 0.18 -27.45
CA THR A 121 -0.25 0.91 -28.25
C THR A 121 -1.24 -0.06 -28.85
N ILE A 122 -2.49 0.37 -29.01
CA ILE A 122 -3.56 -0.43 -29.60
C ILE A 122 -4.14 0.39 -30.76
N HIS A 123 -3.99 -0.13 -31.96
CA HIS A 123 -4.47 0.49 -33.19
C HIS A 123 -5.55 -0.39 -33.83
N TYR A 124 -6.60 0.25 -34.27
CA TYR A 124 -7.65 -0.35 -35.05
C TYR A 124 -7.45 0.03 -36.51
N THR A 125 -7.37 -0.96 -37.38
CA THR A 125 -7.29 -0.73 -38.83
C THR A 125 -8.68 -0.33 -39.32
N PRO A 126 -8.82 0.81 -40.03
CA PRO A 126 -10.10 1.19 -40.59
C PRO A 126 -10.65 0.08 -41.48
N PRO A 127 -11.93 -0.28 -41.36
CA PRO A 127 -12.54 -1.28 -42.20
C PRO A 127 -12.68 -0.78 -43.65
N GLU A 128 -12.69 -1.70 -44.60
CA GLU A 128 -13.08 -1.38 -45.97
C GLU A 128 -14.54 -0.96 -46.01
N VAL A 129 -14.92 -0.19 -47.05
CA VAL A 129 -16.30 0.29 -47.20
C VAL A 129 -17.22 -0.90 -47.37
N GLY A 130 -18.18 -1.04 -46.43
CA GLY A 130 -19.14 -2.15 -46.40
C GLY A 130 -18.74 -3.32 -45.48
N ASP A 131 -17.51 -3.35 -44.94
CA ASP A 131 -17.11 -4.32 -43.94
C ASP A 131 -17.51 -3.88 -42.51
N SER A 132 -17.98 -4.83 -41.71
CA SER A 132 -18.36 -4.66 -40.31
C SER A 132 -17.30 -5.20 -39.34
N THR A 133 -16.15 -5.64 -39.86
CA THR A 133 -15.03 -6.15 -39.07
C THR A 133 -13.89 -5.15 -39.01
N VAL A 134 -13.23 -5.07 -37.85
CA VAL A 134 -12.10 -4.17 -37.58
C VAL A 134 -10.94 -4.99 -37.03
N ASP A 135 -9.82 -4.97 -37.75
CA ASP A 135 -8.59 -5.61 -37.30
C ASP A 135 -7.88 -4.79 -36.24
N VAL A 136 -7.26 -5.47 -35.29
CA VAL A 136 -6.58 -4.86 -34.15
C VAL A 136 -5.10 -5.21 -34.14
N ASN A 137 -4.26 -4.19 -34.10
CA ASN A 137 -2.82 -4.31 -33.92
C ASN A 137 -2.39 -3.78 -32.55
N VAL A 138 -1.86 -4.65 -31.71
CA VAL A 138 -1.36 -4.34 -30.37
C VAL A 138 0.17 -4.35 -30.45
N SER A 139 0.80 -3.20 -30.48
CA SER A 139 2.26 -3.08 -30.47
C SER A 139 2.75 -2.94 -29.03
N VAL A 140 3.72 -3.78 -28.66
CA VAL A 140 4.29 -3.83 -27.31
C VAL A 140 5.80 -3.65 -27.41
N GLN A 141 6.30 -2.65 -26.70
CA GLN A 141 7.74 -2.47 -26.52
C GLN A 141 8.14 -2.96 -25.13
N LEU A 142 9.09 -3.87 -25.08
CA LEU A 142 9.56 -4.43 -23.82
C LEU A 142 10.52 -3.50 -23.09
N ALA A 143 10.46 -3.53 -21.76
CA ALA A 143 11.42 -2.85 -20.92
C ALA A 143 12.73 -3.65 -20.85
N LYS A 144 13.84 -2.95 -20.58
CA LYS A 144 15.12 -3.63 -20.30
C LYS A 144 14.95 -4.60 -19.13
N SER A 145 15.38 -5.85 -19.32
CA SER A 145 15.21 -6.92 -18.32
C SER A 145 15.92 -6.61 -17.01
N HIS A 146 17.06 -5.94 -17.07
CA HIS A 146 17.88 -5.59 -15.91
C HIS A 146 17.79 -4.10 -15.61
N GLY A 147 17.65 -3.76 -14.33
CA GLY A 147 17.72 -2.41 -13.81
C GLY A 147 18.60 -2.36 -12.58
N ILE A 148 19.34 -1.28 -12.43
CA ILE A 148 20.17 -1.01 -11.26
C ILE A 148 19.85 0.40 -10.81
N SER A 149 19.64 0.59 -9.49
CA SER A 149 19.60 1.90 -8.86
C SER A 149 20.53 1.95 -7.66
N PHE A 150 21.05 3.13 -7.41
CA PHE A 150 21.88 3.44 -6.26
C PHE A 150 21.35 4.72 -5.65
N ASP A 151 20.97 4.66 -4.35
CA ASP A 151 20.37 5.77 -3.64
C ASP A 151 21.24 6.11 -2.44
N ILE A 152 21.46 7.41 -2.19
CA ILE A 152 22.16 7.95 -1.03
C ILE A 152 21.19 8.84 -0.27
N GLU A 153 21.11 8.66 1.05
CA GLU A 153 20.21 9.38 1.94
C GLU A 153 21.03 10.01 3.09
N GLY A 154 20.75 11.25 3.42
CA GLY A 154 21.15 11.85 4.70
C GLY A 154 20.06 11.57 5.73
N THR A 155 20.41 11.09 6.92
CA THR A 155 19.47 10.81 8.00
C THR A 155 19.67 11.76 9.17
N ASN A 156 18.55 12.11 9.83
CA ASN A 156 18.55 12.85 11.08
C ASN A 156 17.47 12.26 11.98
N THR A 157 17.88 11.46 12.94
CA THR A 157 16.99 10.80 13.88
C THR A 157 17.05 11.49 15.24
N ALA A 158 16.07 12.34 15.53
CA ALA A 158 15.99 13.09 16.79
C ALA A 158 17.24 13.95 17.12
N GLY A 159 17.97 14.39 16.09
CA GLY A 159 19.18 15.20 16.20
C GLY A 159 20.47 14.40 16.07
N ASP A 160 20.41 13.09 15.94
CA ASP A 160 21.54 12.25 15.56
C ASP A 160 21.68 12.27 14.03
N LEU A 161 22.84 12.68 13.55
CA LEU A 161 23.13 12.81 12.12
C LEU A 161 23.73 11.52 11.58
N GLY A 162 23.31 11.15 10.39
CA GLY A 162 23.81 9.96 9.75
C GLY A 162 23.67 9.97 8.24
N GLY A 163 24.05 8.86 7.63
CA GLY A 163 23.88 8.61 6.21
C GLY A 163 23.53 7.17 5.92
N ALA A 164 22.80 6.95 4.85
CA ALA A 164 22.48 5.63 4.36
C ALA A 164 22.74 5.53 2.86
N ALA A 165 23.08 4.34 2.41
CA ALA A 165 23.19 4.02 0.99
C ALA A 165 22.44 2.73 0.69
N SER A 166 21.79 2.67 -0.45
CA SER A 166 21.15 1.45 -0.92
C SER A 166 21.49 1.16 -2.38
N PHE A 167 21.63 -0.12 -2.67
CA PHE A 167 21.83 -0.67 -3.99
C PHE A 167 20.65 -1.59 -4.30
N THR A 168 19.95 -1.36 -5.41
CA THR A 168 18.84 -2.20 -5.84
C THR A 168 19.08 -2.74 -7.23
N TYR A 169 19.06 -4.06 -7.36
CA TYR A 169 19.02 -4.76 -8.63
C TYR A 169 17.61 -5.25 -8.90
N THR A 170 17.10 -4.99 -10.10
CA THR A 170 15.78 -5.44 -10.53
C THR A 170 15.91 -6.29 -11.79
N HIS A 171 15.31 -7.48 -11.79
CA HIS A 171 15.13 -8.30 -12.99
C HIS A 171 13.65 -8.36 -13.34
N ARG A 172 13.30 -7.80 -14.49
CA ARG A 172 11.94 -7.82 -15.04
C ARG A 172 11.78 -9.04 -15.92
N ASN A 173 10.66 -9.75 -15.76
CA ASN A 173 10.32 -10.90 -16.59
C ASN A 173 11.22 -12.14 -16.36
N LEU A 174 11.45 -12.49 -15.10
CA LEU A 174 12.41 -13.55 -14.69
C LEU A 174 12.06 -14.91 -15.30
N PHE A 175 10.79 -15.30 -15.33
CA PHE A 175 10.30 -16.59 -15.85
C PHE A 175 9.47 -16.42 -17.13
N LYS A 176 9.63 -15.31 -17.86
CA LYS A 176 8.84 -14.95 -19.05
C LYS A 176 7.33 -14.80 -18.79
N GLY A 177 6.93 -14.61 -17.54
CA GLY A 177 5.53 -14.40 -17.10
C GLY A 177 5.23 -12.97 -16.66
N GLY A 178 6.17 -12.03 -16.85
CA GLY A 178 6.06 -10.64 -16.40
C GLY A 178 6.39 -10.46 -14.93
N GLU A 179 7.06 -11.43 -14.29
CA GLU A 179 7.47 -11.36 -12.90
C GLU A 179 8.58 -10.31 -12.71
N ASN A 180 8.60 -9.73 -11.53
CA ASN A 180 9.61 -8.75 -11.15
C ASN A 180 10.34 -9.23 -9.89
N LEU A 181 11.63 -9.52 -10.03
CA LEU A 181 12.54 -9.79 -8.92
C LEU A 181 13.27 -8.50 -8.55
N SER A 182 13.22 -8.12 -7.29
CA SER A 182 13.98 -7.00 -6.72
C SER A 182 14.90 -7.51 -5.62
N LEU A 183 16.19 -7.20 -5.71
CA LEU A 183 17.19 -7.47 -4.68
C LEU A 183 17.74 -6.15 -4.21
N LYS A 184 17.56 -5.82 -2.92
CA LYS A 184 18.02 -4.57 -2.33
C LYS A 184 19.00 -4.85 -1.19
N LEU A 185 20.12 -4.15 -1.21
CA LEU A 185 21.07 -4.07 -0.10
C LEU A 185 21.07 -2.64 0.43
N ARG A 186 21.05 -2.49 1.75
CA ARG A 186 21.08 -1.19 2.43
C ARG A 186 22.09 -1.21 3.56
N GLY A 187 22.85 -0.12 3.68
CA GLY A 187 23.69 0.17 4.82
C GLY A 187 23.39 1.56 5.34
N ALA A 188 23.38 1.74 6.68
CA ALA A 188 23.22 3.03 7.32
C ALA A 188 24.17 3.17 8.50
N TYR A 189 24.60 4.40 8.75
CA TYR A 189 25.46 4.78 9.84
C TYR A 189 24.94 6.08 10.45
N GLU A 190 24.79 6.11 11.78
CA GLU A 190 24.38 7.30 12.52
C GLU A 190 25.29 7.50 13.75
N THR A 191 25.60 8.74 14.06
CA THR A 191 26.35 9.10 15.25
C THR A 191 25.40 9.44 16.39
N ILE A 192 25.45 8.69 17.49
CA ILE A 192 24.60 8.91 18.66
C ILE A 192 25.21 9.99 19.55
N SER A 193 24.51 11.12 19.70
CA SER A 193 25.00 12.29 20.46
C SER A 193 24.26 12.51 21.77
N ARG A 194 23.04 12.01 21.95
CA ARG A 194 22.13 12.41 23.03
C ARG A 194 21.82 11.36 24.08
N LEU A 195 22.30 10.14 23.92
CA LEU A 195 22.01 9.07 24.88
C LEU A 195 23.00 9.16 26.05
N GLN A 196 22.51 9.39 27.28
CA GLN A 196 23.34 9.42 28.48
C GLN A 196 24.07 8.09 28.67
N GLY A 197 25.38 8.14 28.85
CA GLY A 197 26.26 6.97 29.01
C GLY A 197 26.74 6.34 27.69
N TYR A 198 26.23 6.77 26.54
CA TYR A 198 26.59 6.25 25.22
C TYR A 198 26.94 7.35 24.21
N ALA A 199 27.24 8.56 24.68
CA ALA A 199 27.64 9.67 23.80
C ALA A 199 28.90 9.30 23.01
N ASN A 200 28.97 9.72 21.74
CA ASN A 200 30.04 9.40 20.78
C ASN A 200 30.15 7.93 20.37
N GLN A 201 29.11 7.16 20.54
CA GLN A 201 29.00 5.82 19.96
C GLN A 201 28.21 5.85 18.66
N ASN A 202 28.32 4.78 17.90
CA ASN A 202 27.78 4.74 16.56
C ASN A 202 26.64 3.68 16.46
N TYR A 203 25.65 3.99 15.64
CA TYR A 203 24.65 3.05 15.19
C TYR A 203 24.98 2.59 13.78
N ILE A 204 25.02 1.30 13.58
CA ILE A 204 25.25 0.69 12.28
C ILE A 204 24.06 -0.21 11.95
N GLU A 205 23.50 -0.02 10.76
CA GLU A 205 22.44 -0.85 10.23
C GLU A 205 22.84 -1.39 8.87
N TYR A 206 22.57 -2.67 8.63
CA TYR A 206 22.65 -3.26 7.30
C TYR A 206 21.49 -4.21 7.07
N GLY A 207 20.97 -4.20 5.85
CA GLY A 207 19.82 -4.99 5.44
C GLY A 207 19.95 -5.55 4.04
N ALA A 208 19.28 -6.66 3.83
CA ALA A 208 19.11 -7.29 2.53
C ALA A 208 17.63 -7.64 2.35
N GLU A 209 17.09 -7.30 1.19
CA GLU A 209 15.70 -7.61 0.83
C GLU A 209 15.67 -8.30 -0.53
N ALA A 210 14.89 -9.38 -0.64
CA ALA A 210 14.55 -10.03 -1.88
C ALA A 210 13.03 -10.04 -2.03
N ALA A 211 12.51 -9.49 -3.12
CA ALA A 211 11.08 -9.48 -3.41
C ALA A 211 10.81 -10.02 -4.81
N LEU A 212 9.92 -11.01 -4.91
CA LEU A 212 9.46 -11.59 -6.17
C LEU A 212 7.97 -11.33 -6.32
N ARG A 213 7.62 -10.54 -7.34
CA ARG A 213 6.24 -10.15 -7.62
C ARG A 213 5.75 -10.78 -8.92
N PHE A 214 4.63 -11.46 -8.84
CA PHE A 214 3.88 -12.03 -9.95
C PHE A 214 2.72 -11.11 -10.33
N PRO A 215 2.49 -10.81 -11.61
CA PRO A 215 1.35 -9.99 -12.06
C PRO A 215 0.06 -10.82 -12.10
N SER A 216 -0.20 -11.60 -11.08
CA SER A 216 -1.36 -12.49 -11.00
C SER A 216 -1.75 -12.78 -9.56
N LEU A 217 -3.01 -13.17 -9.33
CA LEU A 217 -3.47 -13.66 -8.05
C LEU A 217 -3.04 -15.12 -7.84
N PRO A 218 -2.73 -15.55 -6.59
CA PRO A 218 -2.18 -16.88 -6.32
C PRO A 218 -3.18 -18.00 -6.57
N PHE A 219 -4.48 -17.72 -6.40
CA PHE A 219 -5.58 -18.66 -6.50
C PHE A 219 -6.61 -18.21 -7.54
N SER A 220 -6.17 -17.94 -8.77
CA SER A 220 -7.09 -17.60 -9.84
C SER A 220 -7.86 -18.84 -10.30
N PHE A 221 -8.99 -19.11 -9.67
CA PHE A 221 -9.94 -20.15 -10.09
C PHE A 221 -10.68 -19.72 -11.36
N GLY A 222 -10.03 -19.85 -12.52
CA GLY A 222 -10.61 -19.64 -13.82
C GLY A 222 -10.44 -18.23 -14.43
N GLU A 223 -10.56 -18.15 -15.74
CA GLU A 223 -10.36 -16.94 -16.55
C GLU A 223 -11.34 -15.82 -16.20
N ARG A 224 -12.57 -16.16 -15.77
CA ARG A 224 -13.60 -15.17 -15.41
C ARG A 224 -13.16 -14.29 -14.22
N MET A 225 -12.50 -14.87 -13.22
CA MET A 225 -11.99 -14.12 -12.08
C MET A 225 -10.81 -13.22 -12.48
N PHE A 226 -9.95 -13.70 -13.36
CA PHE A 226 -8.83 -12.93 -13.91
C PHE A 226 -9.30 -11.69 -14.67
N ARG A 227 -10.40 -11.81 -15.44
CA ARG A 227 -11.00 -10.71 -16.20
C ARG A 227 -11.79 -9.73 -15.34
N SER A 228 -12.10 -10.08 -14.11
CA SER A 228 -12.85 -9.20 -13.20
C SER A 228 -11.95 -8.37 -12.31
N TYR A 229 -10.74 -8.86 -12.01
CA TYR A 229 -9.81 -8.26 -11.07
C TYR A 229 -8.41 -8.10 -11.65
N ARG A 230 -7.83 -6.95 -11.40
CA ARG A 230 -6.40 -6.72 -11.63
C ARG A 230 -5.68 -6.92 -10.31
N GLY A 231 -4.74 -7.84 -10.26
CA GLY A 231 -4.06 -8.18 -9.02
C GLY A 231 -2.63 -8.64 -9.21
N SER A 232 -1.87 -8.64 -8.14
CA SER A 232 -0.50 -9.14 -8.07
C SER A 232 -0.27 -9.88 -6.77
N THR A 233 0.63 -10.86 -6.81
CA THR A 233 1.11 -11.61 -5.65
C THR A 233 2.58 -11.31 -5.44
N GLU A 234 2.99 -11.12 -4.20
CA GLU A 234 4.35 -10.80 -3.83
C GLU A 234 4.84 -11.74 -2.73
N PHE A 235 6.03 -12.27 -2.92
CA PHE A 235 6.81 -12.96 -1.89
C PHE A 235 8.02 -12.08 -1.59
N SER A 236 8.20 -11.73 -0.32
CA SER A 236 9.36 -10.95 0.11
C SER A 236 10.04 -11.58 1.31
N LEU A 237 11.36 -11.44 1.34
CA LEU A 237 12.22 -11.83 2.44
C LEU A 237 13.12 -10.64 2.76
N LEU A 238 13.05 -10.16 4.00
CA LEU A 238 13.85 -9.05 4.51
C LEU A 238 14.68 -9.56 5.69
N TYR A 239 15.97 -9.33 5.62
CA TYR A 239 16.88 -9.41 6.76
C TYR A 239 17.39 -8.02 7.11
N ASN A 240 17.32 -7.65 8.38
CA ASN A 240 17.84 -6.39 8.88
C ASN A 240 18.64 -6.62 10.17
N SER A 241 19.82 -6.03 10.24
CA SER A 241 20.73 -6.11 11.36
C SER A 241 21.03 -4.71 11.89
N GLN A 242 20.67 -4.48 13.13
CA GLN A 242 20.87 -3.23 13.84
C GLN A 242 21.86 -3.44 14.99
N ASN A 243 22.98 -2.75 14.92
CA ASN A 243 23.99 -2.72 15.99
C ASN A 243 23.96 -1.36 16.65
N ARG A 244 23.39 -1.31 17.85
CA ARG A 244 23.39 -0.14 18.73
C ARG A 244 24.30 -0.38 19.93
N PRO A 245 24.79 0.66 20.59
CA PRO A 245 25.58 0.50 21.81
C PRO A 245 24.87 -0.23 22.94
N GLU A 246 23.51 -0.14 22.96
CA GLU A 246 22.68 -0.73 24.01
C GLU A 246 22.32 -2.18 23.71
N PHE A 247 22.17 -2.54 22.41
CA PHE A 247 21.76 -3.87 21.98
C PHE A 247 22.11 -4.16 20.53
N TYR A 248 22.18 -5.45 20.20
CA TYR A 248 22.18 -5.93 18.83
C TYR A 248 20.84 -6.58 18.53
N ARG A 249 20.23 -6.19 17.41
CA ARG A 249 18.94 -6.70 16.97
C ARG A 249 19.05 -7.25 15.55
N ARG A 250 18.47 -8.42 15.36
CA ARG A 250 18.38 -9.09 14.07
C ARG A 250 16.90 -9.30 13.77
N LEU A 251 16.45 -8.86 12.63
CA LEU A 251 15.08 -9.00 12.16
C LEU A 251 15.08 -9.82 10.87
N LEU A 252 14.30 -10.89 10.85
CA LEU A 252 13.98 -11.64 9.64
C LEU A 252 12.48 -11.56 9.41
N THR A 253 12.08 -11.03 8.24
CA THR A 253 10.67 -10.93 7.86
C THR A 253 10.43 -11.65 6.55
N GLY A 254 9.51 -12.61 6.54
CA GLY A 254 9.02 -13.28 5.34
C GLY A 254 7.56 -12.92 5.12
N THR A 255 7.17 -12.46 3.92
CA THR A 255 5.79 -12.08 3.64
C THR A 255 5.30 -12.69 2.34
N TRP A 256 4.09 -13.24 2.38
CA TRP A 256 3.30 -13.61 1.21
C TRP A 256 2.04 -12.75 1.19
N ALA A 257 1.97 -11.85 0.24
CA ALA A 257 0.89 -10.89 0.12
C ALA A 257 0.28 -10.89 -1.27
N THR A 258 -0.98 -10.54 -1.35
CA THR A 258 -1.70 -10.30 -2.60
C THR A 258 -2.42 -8.97 -2.56
N THR A 259 -2.42 -8.26 -3.67
CA THR A 259 -3.09 -6.97 -3.81
C THR A 259 -3.95 -7.01 -5.07
N TRP A 260 -5.19 -6.53 -4.98
CA TRP A 260 -6.08 -6.49 -6.14
C TRP A 260 -7.08 -5.34 -6.07
N ASN A 261 -7.61 -4.99 -7.23
CA ASN A 261 -8.79 -4.14 -7.38
C ASN A 261 -9.66 -4.64 -8.55
N ALA A 262 -10.97 -4.46 -8.43
CA ALA A 262 -11.88 -4.78 -9.50
C ALA A 262 -11.76 -3.73 -10.63
N HIS A 263 -11.78 -4.16 -11.90
CA HIS A 263 -11.73 -3.24 -13.05
C HIS A 263 -12.84 -2.20 -13.02
N ARG A 264 -14.06 -2.61 -12.61
CA ARG A 264 -15.22 -1.71 -12.48
C ARG A 264 -15.15 -0.75 -11.29
N LYS A 265 -14.27 -1.02 -10.31
CA LYS A 265 -14.08 -0.20 -9.09
C LYS A 265 -12.59 0.05 -8.85
N PRO A 266 -11.90 0.79 -9.73
CA PRO A 266 -10.46 1.05 -9.59
C PRO A 266 -10.13 1.84 -8.31
N ASN A 267 -11.11 2.52 -7.74
CA ASN A 267 -10.99 3.32 -6.52
C ASN A 267 -10.82 2.48 -5.25
N LEU A 268 -11.21 1.21 -5.28
CA LEU A 268 -11.12 0.30 -4.14
C LEU A 268 -10.00 -0.70 -4.37
N GLN A 269 -8.96 -0.61 -3.57
CA GLN A 269 -7.84 -1.55 -3.54
C GLN A 269 -7.95 -2.44 -2.31
N HIS A 270 -7.73 -3.71 -2.51
CA HIS A 270 -7.64 -4.73 -1.47
C HIS A 270 -6.19 -5.19 -1.35
N ARG A 271 -5.76 -5.46 -0.13
CA ARG A 271 -4.50 -6.13 0.18
C ARG A 271 -4.76 -7.23 1.19
N PHE A 272 -4.28 -8.41 0.92
CA PHE A 272 -4.32 -9.54 1.83
C PHE A 272 -2.91 -10.08 2.04
N ASP A 273 -2.35 -9.84 3.21
CA ASP A 273 -1.16 -10.52 3.68
C ASP A 273 -1.58 -11.89 4.17
N ILE A 274 -1.39 -12.92 3.34
CA ILE A 274 -1.81 -14.30 3.63
C ILE A 274 -1.06 -14.79 4.85
N VAL A 275 0.25 -14.61 4.82
CA VAL A 275 1.16 -14.89 5.94
C VAL A 275 2.26 -13.85 5.93
N SER A 276 2.54 -13.29 7.09
CA SER A 276 3.74 -12.48 7.33
C SER A 276 4.37 -12.96 8.64
N LEU A 277 5.61 -13.38 8.55
CA LEU A 277 6.39 -13.94 9.63
C LEU A 277 7.47 -12.95 10.01
N ASN A 278 7.47 -12.49 11.25
CA ASN A 278 8.50 -11.61 11.81
C ASN A 278 9.21 -12.35 12.95
N TYR A 279 10.48 -12.58 12.77
CA TYR A 279 11.36 -13.14 13.77
C TYR A 279 12.36 -12.08 14.21
N VAL A 280 12.29 -11.67 15.46
CA VAL A 280 13.21 -10.72 16.10
C VAL A 280 14.10 -11.50 17.06
N PHE A 281 15.40 -11.37 16.89
CA PHE A 281 16.39 -11.98 17.72
C PHE A 281 17.35 -10.93 18.28
N MET A 282 17.56 -10.96 19.60
CA MET A 282 18.42 -10.05 20.35
C MET A 282 19.67 -10.78 20.86
N PRO A 283 20.73 -10.93 20.02
CA PRO A 283 21.89 -11.74 20.39
C PRO A 283 22.70 -11.13 21.54
N TRP A 284 22.61 -9.84 21.74
CA TRP A 284 23.35 -9.15 22.78
C TRP A 284 22.61 -7.91 23.28
N ILE A 285 22.63 -7.72 24.59
CA ILE A 285 22.13 -6.53 25.28
C ILE A 285 23.20 -6.11 26.30
N SER A 286 23.52 -4.82 26.34
CA SER A 286 24.50 -4.24 27.28
C SER A 286 24.13 -4.59 28.73
N ALA A 287 25.11 -4.98 29.52
CA ALA A 287 24.92 -5.30 30.93
C ALA A 287 24.41 -4.10 31.74
N THR A 288 24.88 -2.90 31.44
CA THR A 288 24.42 -1.65 32.06
C THR A 288 22.94 -1.40 31.72
N PHE A 289 22.60 -1.49 30.45
CA PHE A 289 21.21 -1.30 29.99
C PHE A 289 20.27 -2.37 30.58
N ARG A 290 20.72 -3.62 30.65
CA ARG A 290 19.95 -4.72 31.24
C ARG A 290 19.66 -4.47 32.71
N LYS A 291 20.68 -4.11 33.50
CA LYS A 291 20.57 -3.85 34.95
C LYS A 291 19.68 -2.63 35.23
N GLU A 292 19.79 -1.59 34.42
CA GLU A 292 19.10 -0.32 34.66
C GLU A 292 17.64 -0.36 34.23
N TYR A 293 17.32 -1.06 33.12
CA TYR A 293 16.01 -1.00 32.48
C TYR A 293 15.28 -2.33 32.38
N LEU A 294 15.97 -3.48 32.46
CA LEU A 294 15.35 -4.79 32.24
C LEU A 294 15.31 -5.66 33.50
N GLU A 295 16.24 -5.49 34.43
CA GLU A 295 16.29 -6.20 35.70
C GLU A 295 15.53 -5.43 36.78
N GLY A 296 14.63 -6.11 37.51
CA GLY A 296 13.83 -5.56 38.60
C GLY A 296 12.33 -5.84 38.44
N ASP A 297 11.64 -5.95 39.57
CA ASP A 297 10.20 -6.31 39.62
C ASP A 297 9.27 -5.12 39.33
N ASN A 298 9.80 -3.99 38.83
CA ASN A 298 8.95 -2.84 38.54
C ASN A 298 8.03 -3.15 37.35
N PRO A 299 6.70 -3.18 37.56
CA PRO A 299 5.74 -3.49 36.50
C PRO A 299 5.76 -2.54 35.31
N ARG A 300 6.28 -1.31 35.49
CA ARG A 300 6.46 -0.33 34.39
C ARG A 300 7.43 -0.83 33.32
N TYR A 301 8.40 -1.65 33.68
CA TYR A 301 9.36 -2.20 32.74
C TYR A 301 8.86 -3.47 32.01
N ALA A 302 7.65 -3.95 32.28
CA ALA A 302 7.11 -5.13 31.62
C ALA A 302 7.01 -4.93 30.09
N VAL A 303 6.54 -3.78 29.63
CA VAL A 303 6.47 -3.45 28.20
C VAL A 303 7.88 -3.33 27.61
N LEU A 304 8.80 -2.72 28.36
CA LEU A 304 10.19 -2.59 27.97
C LEU A 304 10.88 -3.95 27.87
N ARG A 305 10.78 -4.80 28.90
CA ARG A 305 11.33 -6.15 28.89
C ARG A 305 10.86 -6.96 27.68
N ASN A 306 9.56 -6.97 27.45
CA ASN A 306 8.99 -7.66 26.29
C ASN A 306 9.50 -7.11 24.94
N SER A 307 9.91 -5.83 24.89
CA SER A 307 10.45 -5.19 23.67
C SER A 307 11.88 -5.61 23.36
N TYR A 308 12.64 -6.09 24.38
CA TYR A 308 14.01 -6.56 24.25
C TYR A 308 14.15 -8.08 24.35
N GLU A 309 13.05 -8.80 24.30
CA GLU A 309 13.03 -10.25 24.18
C GLU A 309 12.99 -10.70 22.71
N ASN A 310 13.34 -11.95 22.49
CA ASN A 310 13.14 -12.57 21.20
C ASN A 310 11.64 -12.66 20.90
N LEU A 311 11.25 -12.27 19.71
CA LEU A 311 9.84 -12.24 19.31
C LEU A 311 9.60 -13.08 18.07
N PHE A 312 8.53 -13.83 18.10
CA PHE A 312 8.03 -14.58 16.95
C PHE A 312 6.57 -14.17 16.69
N ILE A 313 6.35 -13.48 15.58
CA ILE A 313 5.03 -12.98 15.19
C ILE A 313 4.69 -13.56 13.82
N MET A 314 3.71 -14.45 13.77
CA MET A 314 3.11 -14.89 12.52
C MET A 314 1.71 -14.30 12.41
N ARG A 315 1.53 -13.42 11.44
CA ARG A 315 0.29 -12.66 11.25
C ARG A 315 -0.32 -12.89 9.88
N SER A 316 -1.64 -12.72 9.81
CA SER A 316 -2.40 -12.50 8.59
C SER A 316 -3.13 -11.17 8.70
N ALA A 317 -3.21 -10.41 7.60
CA ALA A 317 -3.86 -9.11 7.62
C ALA A 317 -4.66 -8.88 6.34
N TYR A 318 -5.81 -8.23 6.48
CA TYR A 318 -6.60 -7.77 5.35
C TYR A 318 -6.86 -6.28 5.44
N GLY A 319 -6.48 -5.58 4.39
CA GLY A 319 -6.63 -4.14 4.29
C GLY A 319 -7.39 -3.71 3.05
N ILE A 320 -8.12 -2.62 3.18
CA ILE A 320 -8.78 -1.93 2.08
C ILE A 320 -8.34 -0.47 2.04
N VAL A 321 -8.17 0.05 0.83
CA VAL A 321 -7.93 1.46 0.58
C VAL A 321 -8.91 1.92 -0.49
N TYR A 322 -9.84 2.77 -0.10
CA TYR A 322 -10.72 3.47 -1.03
C TYR A 322 -10.22 4.89 -1.25
N ASN A 323 -10.05 5.31 -2.51
CA ASN A 323 -9.67 6.67 -2.86
C ASN A 323 -10.63 7.19 -3.93
N SER A 324 -11.43 8.19 -3.60
CA SER A 324 -12.47 8.75 -4.47
C SER A 324 -11.94 9.37 -5.77
N LEU A 325 -10.66 9.75 -5.80
CA LEU A 325 -10.01 10.38 -6.97
C LEU A 325 -9.23 9.41 -7.84
N ARG A 326 -9.03 8.17 -7.39
CA ARG A 326 -8.31 7.16 -8.17
C ARG A 326 -9.11 6.81 -9.43
N GLY A 327 -8.49 6.91 -10.59
CA GLY A 327 -9.16 6.68 -11.89
C GLY A 327 -9.83 7.93 -12.49
N ARG A 328 -9.82 9.07 -11.82
CA ARG A 328 -10.12 10.39 -12.39
C ARG A 328 -8.79 11.08 -12.72
N ASN A 329 -8.72 11.70 -13.87
CA ASN A 329 -7.49 12.32 -14.42
C ASN A 329 -6.70 13.13 -13.38
N GLY A 330 -5.79 12.43 -12.68
CA GLY A 330 -4.63 12.98 -12.00
C GLY A 330 -4.82 14.05 -10.90
N GLY A 331 -6.03 14.29 -10.41
CA GLY A 331 -6.24 15.29 -9.35
C GLY A 331 -5.63 14.87 -8.01
N SER A 332 -4.77 15.72 -7.44
CA SER A 332 -4.31 15.56 -6.05
C SER A 332 -5.47 15.71 -5.07
N LEU A 333 -5.46 14.95 -3.96
CA LEU A 333 -6.42 15.13 -2.85
C LEU A 333 -6.48 16.58 -2.36
N ASN A 334 -5.36 17.30 -2.44
CA ASN A 334 -5.27 18.69 -1.98
C ASN A 334 -5.93 19.71 -2.92
N GLN A 335 -6.14 19.36 -4.18
CA GLN A 335 -6.66 20.30 -5.20
C GLN A 335 -8.12 20.03 -5.58
N THR A 336 -8.72 18.98 -5.08
CA THR A 336 -10.07 18.55 -5.45
C THR A 336 -10.83 18.07 -4.23
N ASN A 337 -12.17 18.11 -4.29
CA ASN A 337 -13.04 17.51 -3.28
C ASN A 337 -12.89 15.98 -3.32
N GLY A 338 -11.92 15.45 -2.58
CA GLY A 338 -11.62 14.03 -2.55
C GLY A 338 -11.56 13.49 -1.14
N TYR A 339 -11.80 12.19 -1.00
CA TYR A 339 -11.63 11.50 0.27
C TYR A 339 -10.96 10.14 0.09
N GLN A 340 -10.31 9.69 1.15
CA GLN A 340 -9.66 8.40 1.25
C GLN A 340 -10.10 7.72 2.53
N ILE A 341 -10.38 6.43 2.43
CA ILE A 341 -10.65 5.55 3.57
C ILE A 341 -9.64 4.41 3.53
N LYS A 342 -8.99 4.16 4.66
CA LYS A 342 -8.17 2.97 4.87
C LYS A 342 -8.73 2.21 6.07
N ALA A 343 -8.90 0.92 5.92
CA ALA A 343 -9.25 0.05 7.03
C ALA A 343 -8.39 -1.20 6.94
N ASN A 344 -7.91 -1.68 8.08
CA ASN A 344 -7.06 -2.85 8.18
C ASN A 344 -7.45 -3.68 9.39
N ILE A 345 -7.53 -4.99 9.22
CA ILE A 345 -7.63 -5.97 10.29
C ILE A 345 -6.41 -6.89 10.22
N GLU A 346 -5.72 -7.03 11.32
CA GLU A 346 -4.56 -7.90 11.48
C GLU A 346 -4.83 -8.88 12.61
N THR A 347 -4.52 -10.14 12.40
CA THR A 347 -4.58 -11.17 13.43
C THR A 347 -3.27 -11.93 13.45
N ALA A 348 -2.73 -12.18 14.64
CA ALA A 348 -1.47 -12.88 14.82
C ALA A 348 -1.62 -14.13 15.71
N GLY A 349 -0.77 -15.12 15.47
CA GLY A 349 -0.63 -16.30 16.30
C GLY A 349 -1.73 -17.36 16.16
N ASN A 350 -2.85 -17.07 15.52
CA ASN A 350 -4.00 -17.99 15.46
C ASN A 350 -3.69 -19.30 14.73
N LEU A 351 -3.00 -19.20 13.60
CA LEU A 351 -2.60 -20.39 12.85
C LEU A 351 -1.62 -21.25 13.65
N LEU A 352 -0.63 -20.63 14.30
CA LEU A 352 0.34 -21.32 15.14
C LEU A 352 -0.32 -21.95 16.37
N TYR A 353 -1.25 -21.23 17.00
CA TYR A 353 -2.00 -21.75 18.15
C TYR A 353 -2.85 -22.97 17.74
N GLY A 354 -3.51 -22.91 16.59
CA GLY A 354 -4.25 -24.05 16.03
C GLY A 354 -3.35 -25.26 15.76
N ILE A 355 -2.20 -25.05 15.13
CA ILE A 355 -1.19 -26.11 14.88
C ILE A 355 -0.67 -26.68 16.20
N ALA A 356 -0.28 -25.82 17.14
CA ALA A 356 0.24 -26.25 18.45
C ALA A 356 -0.77 -27.11 19.24
N LYS A 357 -2.06 -26.73 19.15
CA LYS A 357 -3.15 -27.49 19.79
C LYS A 357 -3.38 -28.84 19.11
N VAL A 358 -3.39 -28.89 17.78
CA VAL A 358 -3.58 -30.14 17.03
C VAL A 358 -2.41 -31.13 17.25
N LEU A 359 -1.18 -30.61 17.25
CA LEU A 359 0.04 -31.38 17.45
C LEU A 359 0.32 -31.65 18.95
N GLN A 360 -0.53 -31.19 19.86
CA GLN A 360 -0.38 -31.33 21.32
C GLN A 360 1.01 -30.88 21.81
N MET A 361 1.50 -29.76 21.29
CA MET A 361 2.81 -29.23 21.66
C MET A 361 2.88 -28.95 23.18
N ARG A 362 4.06 -29.14 23.76
CA ARG A 362 4.28 -28.82 25.17
C ARG A 362 4.26 -27.29 25.36
N ARG A 363 3.70 -26.86 26.50
CA ARG A 363 3.74 -25.48 26.93
C ARG A 363 5.02 -25.24 27.76
N ASN A 364 5.51 -23.99 27.70
CA ASN A 364 6.64 -23.56 28.53
C ASN A 364 6.23 -23.36 30.00
N ALA A 365 7.17 -22.94 30.84
CA ALA A 365 6.94 -22.70 32.27
C ALA A 365 5.86 -21.63 32.55
N ASN A 366 5.65 -20.70 31.61
CA ASN A 366 4.62 -19.65 31.69
C ASN A 366 3.25 -20.10 31.13
N ASN A 367 3.12 -21.39 30.81
CA ASN A 367 1.91 -21.98 30.19
C ASN A 367 1.62 -21.49 28.77
N ASP A 368 2.61 -20.96 28.06
CA ASP A 368 2.51 -20.48 26.68
C ASP A 368 3.03 -21.54 25.70
N TYR A 369 2.47 -21.58 24.49
CA TYR A 369 3.06 -22.33 23.40
C TYR A 369 4.26 -21.56 22.82
N ALA A 370 5.34 -22.27 22.54
CA ALA A 370 6.59 -21.70 22.02
C ALA A 370 7.05 -22.42 20.75
N ILE A 371 7.74 -21.69 19.88
CA ILE A 371 8.46 -22.20 18.71
C ILE A 371 9.92 -21.83 18.88
N LEU A 372 10.83 -22.81 18.80
CA LEU A 372 12.25 -22.61 19.10
C LEU A 372 12.47 -21.93 20.47
N ASP A 373 11.70 -22.35 21.47
CA ASP A 373 11.69 -21.82 22.84
C ASP A 373 11.25 -20.33 22.96
N ILE A 374 10.71 -19.75 21.88
CA ILE A 374 10.21 -18.38 21.85
C ILE A 374 8.68 -18.41 21.84
N PRO A 375 8.00 -17.80 22.83
CA PRO A 375 6.54 -17.67 22.81
C PRO A 375 6.11 -16.82 21.60
N PHE A 376 5.16 -17.30 20.83
CA PHE A 376 4.63 -16.52 19.73
C PHE A 376 3.51 -15.59 20.18
N SER A 377 3.47 -14.39 19.59
CA SER A 377 2.47 -13.39 19.93
C SER A 377 1.12 -13.70 19.33
N GLN A 378 0.04 -13.55 20.16
CA GLN A 378 -1.34 -13.72 19.75
C GLN A 378 -2.16 -12.47 20.04
N TYR A 379 -2.70 -11.84 19.00
CA TYR A 379 -3.49 -10.60 19.12
C TYR A 379 -4.38 -10.39 17.89
N VAL A 380 -5.35 -9.50 18.05
CA VAL A 380 -6.10 -8.86 16.95
C VAL A 380 -5.85 -7.36 16.98
N LYS A 381 -5.70 -6.76 15.79
CA LYS A 381 -5.49 -5.33 15.61
C LYS A 381 -6.41 -4.80 14.52
N LEU A 382 -7.07 -3.68 14.80
CA LEU A 382 -7.96 -2.97 13.88
C LEU A 382 -7.45 -1.54 13.71
N ASP A 383 -7.31 -1.11 12.47
CA ASP A 383 -6.92 0.25 12.11
C ASP A 383 -7.96 0.84 11.16
N PHE A 384 -8.33 2.08 11.39
CA PHE A 384 -9.19 2.87 10.52
C PHE A 384 -8.61 4.26 10.34
N ASP A 385 -8.58 4.75 9.10
CA ASP A 385 -8.06 6.07 8.74
C ASP A 385 -8.98 6.69 7.69
N TYR A 386 -9.43 7.90 7.95
CA TYR A 386 -10.26 8.69 7.06
C TYR A 386 -9.62 10.04 6.82
N SER A 387 -9.44 10.41 5.56
CA SER A 387 -8.95 11.72 5.16
C SER A 387 -9.87 12.31 4.11
N LYS A 388 -10.20 13.59 4.24
CA LYS A 388 -11.02 14.32 3.26
C LYS A 388 -10.46 15.70 3.03
N SER A 389 -10.46 16.12 1.78
CA SER A 389 -10.14 17.48 1.36
C SER A 389 -11.39 18.16 0.79
N PHE A 390 -11.63 19.37 1.22
CA PHE A 390 -12.68 20.26 0.72
C PHE A 390 -11.98 21.42 0.02
N ARG A 391 -12.19 21.59 -1.27
CA ARG A 391 -11.76 22.77 -1.99
C ARG A 391 -12.72 23.92 -1.64
N LEU A 392 -12.23 24.97 -0.99
CA LEU A 392 -13.03 26.14 -0.61
C LEU A 392 -13.01 27.19 -1.73
N THR A 393 -11.82 27.47 -2.25
CA THR A 393 -11.62 28.39 -3.40
C THR A 393 -10.60 27.77 -4.36
N GLU A 394 -10.22 28.50 -5.41
CA GLU A 394 -9.12 28.08 -6.29
C GLU A 394 -7.77 28.06 -5.59
N ALA A 395 -7.61 28.91 -4.58
CA ALA A 395 -6.37 29.11 -3.84
C ALA A 395 -6.39 28.49 -2.43
N SER A 396 -7.50 27.91 -1.96
CA SER A 396 -7.60 27.41 -0.59
C SER A 396 -8.39 26.11 -0.46
N SER A 397 -8.01 25.31 0.51
CA SER A 397 -8.65 24.03 0.85
C SER A 397 -8.68 23.79 2.36
N LEU A 398 -9.62 22.98 2.81
CA LEU A 398 -9.70 22.45 4.17
C LEU A 398 -9.46 20.94 4.12
N ALA A 399 -8.45 20.46 4.81
CA ALA A 399 -8.17 19.05 4.96
C ALA A 399 -8.60 18.57 6.35
N THR A 400 -9.26 17.42 6.42
CA THR A 400 -9.64 16.77 7.67
C THR A 400 -9.10 15.36 7.69
N HIS A 401 -8.65 14.91 8.84
CA HIS A 401 -8.14 13.56 9.08
C HIS A 401 -8.69 13.03 10.40
N ALA A 402 -9.08 11.77 10.41
CA ALA A 402 -9.49 11.04 11.62
C ALA A 402 -8.94 9.63 11.56
N ALA A 403 -8.25 9.20 12.61
CA ALA A 403 -7.71 7.86 12.71
C ALA A 403 -8.08 7.21 14.04
N PHE A 404 -8.38 5.92 13.97
CA PHE A 404 -8.68 5.07 15.10
C PHE A 404 -7.88 3.78 14.97
N GLY A 405 -7.30 3.33 16.07
CA GLY A 405 -6.60 2.06 16.13
C GLY A 405 -6.80 1.35 17.46
N VAL A 406 -7.03 0.05 17.44
CA VAL A 406 -7.10 -0.78 18.65
C VAL A 406 -6.40 -2.11 18.44
N ALA A 407 -5.63 -2.54 19.44
CA ALA A 407 -4.92 -3.82 19.47
C ALA A 407 -5.21 -4.54 20.78
N ILE A 408 -5.68 -5.79 20.69
CA ILE A 408 -6.10 -6.59 21.85
C ILE A 408 -5.29 -7.87 21.88
N PRO A 409 -4.46 -8.10 22.90
CA PRO A 409 -3.78 -9.36 23.11
C PRO A 409 -4.75 -10.40 23.67
N TYR A 410 -4.55 -11.67 23.35
CA TYR A 410 -5.32 -12.78 23.90
C TYR A 410 -4.55 -14.09 23.80
N GLY A 411 -5.08 -15.15 24.43
CA GLY A 411 -4.56 -16.51 24.32
C GLY A 411 -3.11 -16.63 24.81
N ASN A 412 -2.17 -16.77 23.88
CA ASN A 412 -0.74 -16.93 24.15
C ASN A 412 0.00 -15.63 24.49
N SER A 413 -0.71 -14.51 24.57
CA SER A 413 -0.11 -13.20 24.85
C SER A 413 -0.95 -12.39 25.82
N SER A 414 -0.31 -11.79 26.82
CA SER A 414 -0.90 -10.84 27.76
C SER A 414 -0.61 -9.38 27.36
N ILE A 415 0.41 -9.15 26.55
CA ILE A 415 0.89 -7.83 26.13
C ILE A 415 1.05 -7.80 24.61
N ILE A 416 0.71 -6.66 24.00
CA ILE A 416 0.97 -6.42 22.57
C ILE A 416 2.48 -6.16 22.38
N PRO A 417 3.13 -6.83 21.42
CA PRO A 417 4.52 -6.53 21.05
C PRO A 417 4.73 -5.06 20.76
N TYR A 418 5.87 -4.53 21.17
CA TYR A 418 6.18 -3.12 21.03
C TYR A 418 6.06 -2.60 19.58
N GLU A 419 6.48 -3.39 18.61
CA GLU A 419 6.37 -3.07 17.18
C GLU A 419 4.94 -2.92 16.68
N LYS A 420 3.97 -3.40 17.45
CA LYS A 420 2.54 -3.39 17.11
C LYS A 420 1.73 -2.39 17.92
N ARG A 421 2.35 -1.79 18.94
CA ARG A 421 1.72 -0.75 19.75
C ARG A 421 1.62 0.57 18.99
N TYR A 422 0.66 1.38 19.39
CA TYR A 422 0.50 2.73 18.87
C TYR A 422 1.31 3.73 19.69
N PHE A 423 1.69 4.80 19.04
CA PHE A 423 2.26 6.00 19.65
C PHE A 423 1.62 7.25 19.06
N SER A 424 1.71 8.38 19.77
CA SER A 424 1.23 9.68 19.34
C SER A 424 2.35 10.72 19.36
N GLY A 425 2.09 11.86 18.70
CA GLY A 425 3.08 12.93 18.48
C GLY A 425 3.82 12.79 17.14
N GLY A 426 4.44 13.88 16.71
CA GLY A 426 5.17 14.00 15.45
C GLY A 426 4.31 14.51 14.30
N ALA A 427 4.94 14.72 13.14
CA ALA A 427 4.36 15.40 11.98
C ALA A 427 3.09 14.74 11.39
N ASN A 428 2.89 13.45 11.64
CA ASN A 428 1.76 12.66 11.11
C ASN A 428 0.69 12.32 12.17
N SER A 429 0.74 12.93 13.35
CA SER A 429 -0.20 12.74 14.44
C SER A 429 -0.48 14.09 15.11
N VAL A 430 -0.28 14.27 16.40
CA VAL A 430 -0.45 15.54 17.11
C VAL A 430 0.87 16.33 17.04
N ARG A 431 0.94 17.32 16.14
CA ARG A 431 2.19 18.00 15.72
C ARG A 431 2.87 18.82 16.82
N GLY A 432 2.14 19.23 17.86
CA GLY A 432 2.71 19.96 19.00
C GLY A 432 3.61 19.12 19.92
N TRP A 433 3.63 17.82 19.76
CA TRP A 433 4.46 16.89 20.53
C TRP A 433 5.48 16.19 19.64
N ASN A 434 6.66 15.93 20.19
CA ASN A 434 7.64 15.07 19.53
C ASN A 434 7.09 13.63 19.43
N VAL A 435 7.65 12.85 18.52
CA VAL A 435 7.30 11.44 18.35
C VAL A 435 7.50 10.69 19.67
N ARG A 436 6.47 9.97 20.12
CA ARG A 436 6.49 9.20 21.38
C ARG A 436 6.72 10.04 22.63
N THR A 437 6.15 11.22 22.68
CA THR A 437 6.20 12.05 23.88
C THR A 437 4.80 12.35 24.45
N LEU A 438 3.76 11.80 23.82
CA LEU A 438 2.37 11.97 24.21
C LEU A 438 1.74 10.64 24.61
N GLY A 439 1.12 10.59 25.80
CA GLY A 439 0.44 9.42 26.32
C GLY A 439 1.34 8.36 26.96
N PRO A 440 0.81 7.18 27.32
CA PRO A 440 -0.61 6.81 27.23
C PRO A 440 -1.48 7.57 28.25
N GLY A 441 -2.67 8.01 27.79
CA GLY A 441 -3.62 8.75 28.61
C GLY A 441 -3.01 9.98 29.26
N GLY A 442 -3.12 10.07 30.60
CA GLY A 442 -2.53 11.14 31.42
C GLY A 442 -1.11 10.84 31.94
N TYR A 443 -0.48 9.75 31.49
CA TYR A 443 0.87 9.37 31.94
C TYR A 443 1.94 10.37 31.47
N VAL A 444 2.71 10.92 32.40
CA VAL A 444 3.71 11.99 32.16
C VAL A 444 5.16 11.47 32.22
N GLY A 445 5.35 10.17 32.43
CA GLY A 445 6.69 9.60 32.63
C GLY A 445 7.13 9.62 34.10
N ARG A 446 8.34 9.12 34.37
CA ARG A 446 8.93 9.09 35.71
C ARG A 446 9.65 10.42 35.97
N ASP A 447 9.37 11.03 37.10
CA ASP A 447 10.02 12.26 37.56
C ASP A 447 9.97 13.44 36.56
N GLY A 448 8.91 13.51 35.73
CA GLY A 448 8.78 14.52 34.67
C GLY A 448 9.68 14.29 33.46
N ASN A 449 10.47 13.22 33.42
CA ASN A 449 11.23 12.80 32.25
C ASN A 449 10.39 11.98 31.30
N ILE A 450 10.52 12.25 30.02
CA ILE A 450 9.84 11.55 28.94
C ILE A 450 10.43 10.13 28.81
N ASP A 451 9.59 9.13 29.01
CA ASP A 451 9.94 7.71 28.83
C ASP A 451 9.40 7.20 27.48
N PHE A 452 10.16 7.41 26.42
CA PHE A 452 9.74 7.13 25.04
C PHE A 452 9.25 5.70 24.79
N ILE A 453 9.66 4.73 25.59
CA ILE A 453 9.32 3.33 25.40
C ILE A 453 7.97 3.02 26.01
N ASN A 454 7.70 3.58 27.17
CA ASN A 454 6.42 3.42 27.84
C ASN A 454 5.32 4.33 27.28
N GLN A 455 5.69 5.35 26.50
CA GLN A 455 4.73 6.25 25.84
C GLN A 455 4.12 5.64 24.57
N THR A 456 3.57 4.46 24.73
CA THR A 456 2.86 3.70 23.70
C THR A 456 1.57 3.13 24.27
N GLY A 457 0.58 2.88 23.42
CA GLY A 457 -0.72 2.33 23.83
C GLY A 457 -1.25 1.23 22.90
N ASN A 458 -2.33 0.61 23.34
CA ASN A 458 -3.07 -0.38 22.56
C ASN A 458 -4.25 0.24 21.79
N LEU A 459 -4.64 1.45 22.17
CA LEU A 459 -5.74 2.21 21.57
C LEU A 459 -5.20 3.57 21.16
N LYS A 460 -5.57 4.05 19.99
CA LYS A 460 -5.18 5.34 19.44
C LYS A 460 -6.39 6.07 18.89
N LEU A 461 -6.45 7.37 19.15
CA LEU A 461 -7.38 8.31 18.52
C LEU A 461 -6.57 9.52 18.05
N ASP A 462 -6.68 9.86 16.76
CA ASP A 462 -6.13 11.07 16.18
C ASP A 462 -7.20 11.78 15.36
N PHE A 463 -7.23 13.09 15.47
CA PHE A 463 -8.08 13.97 14.68
C PHE A 463 -7.28 15.21 14.28
N SER A 464 -7.40 15.65 13.03
CA SER A 464 -6.74 16.84 12.53
C SER A 464 -7.64 17.61 11.57
N VAL A 465 -7.60 18.93 11.67
CA VAL A 465 -8.20 19.88 10.73
C VAL A 465 -7.13 20.86 10.30
N GLU A 466 -6.97 21.05 9.01
CA GLU A 466 -5.94 21.92 8.46
C GLU A 466 -6.50 22.77 7.32
N TYR A 467 -6.40 24.08 7.47
CA TYR A 467 -6.67 25.06 6.42
C TYR A 467 -5.39 25.34 5.66
N ARG A 468 -5.42 25.19 4.34
CA ARG A 468 -4.31 25.42 3.42
C ARG A 468 -4.67 26.53 2.45
N ALA A 469 -3.74 27.46 2.23
CA ALA A 469 -3.92 28.55 1.30
C ALA A 469 -2.65 28.83 0.50
N ALA A 470 -2.80 29.04 -0.81
CA ALA A 470 -1.73 29.60 -1.63
C ALA A 470 -1.53 31.08 -1.21
N LEU A 471 -0.28 31.47 -0.89
CA LEU A 471 0.04 32.82 -0.42
C LEU A 471 0.53 33.68 -1.59
N PHE A 472 1.74 33.47 -2.03
CA PHE A 472 2.35 34.16 -3.15
C PHE A 472 3.38 33.26 -3.82
N TRP A 473 3.54 33.43 -5.13
CA TRP A 473 4.42 32.64 -5.97
C TRP A 473 4.13 31.12 -5.82
N LYS A 474 5.03 30.33 -5.24
CA LYS A 474 4.91 28.90 -4.97
C LYS A 474 4.78 28.58 -3.47
N PHE A 475 4.59 29.59 -2.62
CA PHE A 475 4.45 29.39 -1.19
C PHE A 475 3.00 29.07 -0.84
N GLU A 476 2.84 28.03 -0.04
CA GLU A 476 1.57 27.65 0.58
C GLU A 476 1.70 27.80 2.09
N GLY A 477 0.69 28.35 2.73
CA GLY A 477 0.57 28.43 4.17
C GLY A 477 -0.46 27.44 4.69
N ALA A 478 -0.25 26.90 5.88
CA ALA A 478 -1.21 26.03 6.54
C ALA A 478 -1.38 26.44 8.02
N ALA A 479 -2.64 26.49 8.46
CA ALA A 479 -3.02 26.57 9.87
C ALA A 479 -3.77 25.29 10.24
N PHE A 480 -3.46 24.72 11.39
CA PHE A 480 -4.00 23.42 11.78
C PHE A 480 -4.41 23.35 13.25
N VAL A 481 -5.30 22.43 13.55
CA VAL A 481 -5.63 21.97 14.90
C VAL A 481 -5.58 20.45 14.88
N ASP A 482 -4.72 19.88 15.71
CA ASP A 482 -4.62 18.44 15.93
C ASP A 482 -5.09 18.09 17.32
N ALA A 483 -5.77 16.96 17.45
CA ALA A 483 -6.23 16.42 18.72
C ALA A 483 -6.04 14.91 18.74
N GLY A 484 -5.51 14.36 19.82
CA GLY A 484 -5.32 12.91 19.92
C GLY A 484 -4.60 12.46 21.15
N ASN A 485 -4.51 11.16 21.30
CA ASN A 485 -3.71 10.47 22.30
C ASN A 485 -3.69 8.96 22.04
N VAL A 486 -2.90 8.24 22.83
CA VAL A 486 -2.91 6.78 22.92
C VAL A 486 -3.26 6.35 24.35
N TRP A 487 -3.82 5.15 24.50
CA TRP A 487 -4.18 4.56 25.80
C TRP A 487 -3.87 3.07 25.82
N ASN A 488 -3.80 2.52 27.03
CA ASN A 488 -3.81 1.07 27.25
C ASN A 488 -5.26 0.58 27.45
N THR A 489 -5.62 -0.54 26.84
CA THR A 489 -6.95 -1.15 26.99
C THR A 489 -7.10 -1.95 28.28
N SER A 490 -5.98 -2.34 28.88
CA SER A 490 -5.92 -3.05 30.17
C SER A 490 -5.03 -2.29 31.15
N GLY A 491 -5.35 -2.35 32.43
CA GLY A 491 -4.52 -1.74 33.48
C GLY A 491 -3.19 -2.49 33.60
N HIS A 492 -2.09 -1.76 33.48
CA HIS A 492 -0.76 -2.25 33.81
C HIS A 492 -0.37 -1.65 35.16
N ALA A 493 0.09 -2.46 36.09
CA ALA A 493 0.51 -1.98 37.39
C ALA A 493 1.56 -0.85 37.25
N GLY A 494 1.30 0.30 37.87
CA GLY A 494 2.14 1.49 37.80
C GLY A 494 1.84 2.47 36.64
N MET A 495 0.81 2.21 35.81
CA MET A 495 0.34 3.10 34.73
C MET A 495 -1.19 3.24 34.74
N SER A 496 -1.79 3.42 35.92
CA SER A 496 -3.25 3.59 36.05
C SER A 496 -3.80 4.73 35.20
N ASP A 497 -3.05 5.84 35.13
CA ASP A 497 -3.44 7.04 34.39
C ASP A 497 -3.33 6.87 32.87
N GLY A 498 -2.66 5.81 32.42
CA GLY A 498 -2.55 5.42 31.00
C GLY A 498 -3.67 4.56 30.48
N GLN A 499 -4.62 4.15 31.33
CA GLN A 499 -5.73 3.28 30.93
C GLN A 499 -6.87 4.07 30.31
N PHE A 500 -7.49 3.52 29.26
CA PHE A 500 -8.67 4.09 28.62
C PHE A 500 -9.92 3.89 29.47
N HIS A 501 -10.61 4.98 29.77
CA HIS A 501 -11.90 4.97 30.44
C HIS A 501 -12.87 5.89 29.71
N PHE A 502 -14.04 5.38 29.32
CA PHE A 502 -15.07 6.16 28.61
C PHE A 502 -15.53 7.44 29.36
N ASN A 503 -15.41 7.44 30.69
CA ASN A 503 -15.88 8.57 31.49
C ASN A 503 -14.93 9.77 31.50
N ASN A 504 -13.63 9.59 31.19
CA ASN A 504 -12.63 10.64 31.34
C ASN A 504 -11.62 10.75 30.19
N PHE A 505 -11.66 9.87 29.15
CA PHE A 505 -10.69 9.89 28.05
C PHE A 505 -10.59 11.26 27.35
N TYR A 506 -11.73 11.98 27.25
CA TYR A 506 -11.78 13.29 26.60
C TYR A 506 -10.95 14.37 27.33
N ARG A 507 -10.70 14.21 28.64
CA ARG A 507 -9.82 15.09 29.42
C ARG A 507 -8.34 14.84 29.19
N GLN A 508 -8.02 13.70 28.61
CA GLN A 508 -6.65 13.26 28.31
C GLN A 508 -6.29 13.48 26.84
N ILE A 509 -7.23 13.99 26.03
CA ILE A 509 -6.94 14.35 24.64
C ILE A 509 -6.03 15.58 24.65
N ALA A 510 -4.86 15.44 24.03
CA ALA A 510 -3.95 16.55 23.78
C ALA A 510 -4.38 17.31 22.53
N VAL A 511 -4.24 18.63 22.54
CA VAL A 511 -4.60 19.51 21.43
C VAL A 511 -3.40 20.39 21.09
N SER A 512 -3.05 20.48 19.80
CA SER A 512 -2.01 21.38 19.27
C SER A 512 -2.55 22.23 18.13
N TYR A 513 -1.98 23.42 17.96
CA TYR A 513 -2.32 24.37 16.91
C TYR A 513 -1.09 25.16 16.48
#